data_61ac7ecbbe767e34d006461bf58f7d1e
#
_entry.id   61ac7ecbbe767e34d006461bf58f7d1e
#
_cell.length_a   1.000
_cell.length_b   1.000
_cell.length_c   1.000
_cell.angle_alpha   90.00
_cell.angle_beta   90.00
_cell.angle_gamma   90.00
#
_symmetry.space_group_name_H-M   'P 1'
#
loop_
_entity.id
_entity.type
_entity.pdbx_description
1 polymer ?
#
loop_
_entity_poly.entity_id
_entity_poly.type
_entity_poly.pdbx_seq_one_letter_code
_entity_poly.pdbx_strand_id
1 'polypeptide(L)'
;MNRIELIEQIKTKKSFLCVGLDTDLKKIPQHLLNDNDAIYTFNKNIIDATAPYCVAYKPNLAFYEAFGVKGMIAFEKTINYLNKYYPNHFIIADAKRGDIGNTSKMYARTFFEEYDVDALTVAPYMGEDSVTPFLGYDGKWVILLALTSNKGSNDFQLTTDTEGERLFEKVIRKSQQWGNIDNMMYVVGATQGKMFEDIRKVAPESFLLVPGVGAQGGSLEEVCRYGMTKDCGLLVNSSRGIIYASDGVDYAEVAAQKAKELQEQMASELAKICYIS
;
A
#
# COMPACT_ATOMS: atom_id res chain seq x y z
N MET A 1 -8.05 -11.17 -2.43
CA MET A 1 -9.16 -10.35 -1.85
C MET A 1 -9.71 -9.43 -2.93
N ASN A 2 -11.03 -9.49 -3.21
CA ASN A 2 -11.68 -8.60 -4.19
C ASN A 2 -12.12 -7.27 -3.56
N ARG A 3 -12.68 -6.35 -4.39
CA ARG A 3 -13.11 -5.01 -3.95
C ARG A 3 -14.17 -5.05 -2.85
N ILE A 4 -15.17 -5.91 -2.97
CA ILE A 4 -16.26 -6.02 -2.00
C ILE A 4 -15.72 -6.50 -0.66
N GLU A 5 -14.88 -7.52 -0.67
CA GLU A 5 -14.23 -8.05 0.52
C GLU A 5 -13.37 -6.99 1.23
N LEU A 6 -12.59 -6.20 0.47
CA LEU A 6 -11.79 -5.11 1.05
C LEU A 6 -12.67 -4.04 1.71
N ILE A 7 -13.78 -3.63 1.07
CA ILE A 7 -14.74 -2.66 1.62
C ILE A 7 -15.37 -3.22 2.91
N GLU A 8 -15.73 -4.50 2.94
CA GLU A 8 -16.27 -5.13 4.15
C GLU A 8 -15.25 -5.19 5.31
N GLN A 9 -13.96 -5.43 5.01
CA GLN A 9 -12.92 -5.35 6.03
C GLN A 9 -12.76 -3.92 6.57
N ILE A 10 -12.80 -2.91 5.70
CA ILE A 10 -12.77 -1.48 6.10
C ILE A 10 -13.93 -1.15 7.04
N LYS A 11 -15.14 -1.56 6.70
CA LYS A 11 -16.34 -1.35 7.54
C LYS A 11 -16.24 -2.08 8.88
N THR A 12 -15.87 -3.35 8.84
CA THR A 12 -15.80 -4.21 10.04
C THR A 12 -14.77 -3.69 11.05
N LYS A 13 -13.58 -3.33 10.57
CA LYS A 13 -12.49 -2.84 11.42
C LYS A 13 -12.57 -1.34 11.68
N LYS A 14 -13.45 -0.63 10.98
CA LYS A 14 -13.54 0.85 11.00
C LYS A 14 -12.16 1.46 10.75
N SER A 15 -11.44 0.92 9.77
CA SER A 15 -10.07 1.27 9.45
C SER A 15 -9.81 1.10 7.97
N PHE A 16 -9.01 1.98 7.40
CA PHE A 16 -8.39 1.85 6.08
C PHE A 16 -6.86 1.95 6.17
N LEU A 17 -6.35 1.55 7.35
CA LEU A 17 -4.91 1.52 7.64
C LEU A 17 -4.25 0.36 6.91
N CYS A 18 -3.15 0.67 6.22
CA CYS A 18 -2.17 -0.27 5.69
C CYS A 18 -0.88 -0.14 6.50
N VAL A 19 -0.47 -1.20 7.20
CA VAL A 19 0.79 -1.21 7.95
C VAL A 19 1.93 -1.61 7.02
N GLY A 20 2.91 -0.73 6.87
CA GLY A 20 4.11 -1.03 6.09
C GLY A 20 5.11 -1.86 6.91
N LEU A 21 5.62 -2.92 6.29
CA LEU A 21 6.63 -3.81 6.87
C LEU A 21 7.99 -3.55 6.20
N ASP A 22 8.49 -2.32 6.38
CA ASP A 22 9.77 -1.84 5.81
C ASP A 22 10.91 -2.13 6.81
N THR A 23 11.17 -3.41 7.09
CA THR A 23 11.99 -3.89 8.21
C THR A 23 13.48 -3.74 7.94
N ASP A 24 14.14 -2.86 8.69
CA ASP A 24 15.58 -2.58 8.67
C ASP A 24 16.23 -3.11 9.95
N LEU A 25 17.17 -4.05 9.83
CA LEU A 25 17.91 -4.63 10.96
C LEU A 25 18.63 -3.60 11.83
N LYS A 26 18.90 -2.40 11.30
CA LYS A 26 19.51 -1.30 12.07
C LYS A 26 18.53 -0.60 13.00
N LYS A 27 17.22 -0.88 12.86
CA LYS A 27 16.14 -0.18 13.58
C LYS A 27 15.28 -1.08 14.44
N ILE A 28 15.40 -2.40 14.27
CA ILE A 28 14.65 -3.34 15.13
C ILE A 28 15.31 -3.44 16.52
N PRO A 29 14.56 -3.88 17.54
CA PRO A 29 15.08 -4.07 18.89
C PRO A 29 16.32 -4.97 18.91
N GLN A 30 17.33 -4.56 19.69
CA GLN A 30 18.64 -5.24 19.78
C GLN A 30 18.53 -6.73 20.15
N HIS A 31 17.60 -7.09 21.02
CA HIS A 31 17.43 -8.47 21.46
C HIS A 31 17.01 -9.43 20.33
N LEU A 32 16.40 -8.91 19.25
CA LEU A 32 16.02 -9.70 18.08
C LEU A 32 17.19 -10.00 17.14
N LEU A 33 18.28 -9.24 17.22
CA LEU A 33 19.43 -9.40 16.30
C LEU A 33 20.17 -10.74 16.48
N ASN A 34 19.97 -11.42 17.61
CA ASN A 34 20.50 -12.74 17.85
C ASN A 34 19.65 -13.87 17.26
N ASP A 35 18.46 -13.55 16.74
CA ASP A 35 17.60 -14.50 16.06
C ASP A 35 18.07 -14.68 14.60
N ASN A 36 18.17 -15.92 14.15
CA ASN A 36 18.52 -16.25 12.77
C ASN A 36 17.48 -15.74 11.76
N ASP A 37 16.24 -15.57 12.20
CA ASP A 37 15.09 -15.10 11.42
C ASP A 37 14.60 -13.70 11.89
N ALA A 38 15.49 -12.85 12.37
CA ALA A 38 15.19 -11.57 13.03
C ALA A 38 14.14 -10.71 12.26
N ILE A 39 14.24 -10.60 10.93
CA ILE A 39 13.29 -9.87 10.10
C ILE A 39 11.89 -10.51 10.19
N TYR A 40 11.80 -11.80 10.03
CA TYR A 40 10.52 -12.52 10.11
C TYR A 40 9.92 -12.45 11.52
N THR A 41 10.72 -12.67 12.55
CA THR A 41 10.27 -12.61 13.96
C THR A 41 9.74 -11.22 14.29
N PHE A 42 10.44 -10.17 13.88
CA PHE A 42 9.97 -8.80 14.03
C PHE A 42 8.64 -8.58 13.32
N ASN A 43 8.55 -8.93 12.02
CA ASN A 43 7.33 -8.79 11.24
C ASN A 43 6.15 -9.55 11.85
N LYS A 44 6.37 -10.80 12.25
CA LYS A 44 5.35 -11.62 12.89
C LYS A 44 4.75 -10.93 14.11
N ASN A 45 5.60 -10.45 15.02
CA ASN A 45 5.15 -9.80 16.24
C ASN A 45 4.43 -8.47 15.97
N ILE A 46 4.88 -7.69 14.98
CA ILE A 46 4.16 -6.48 14.50
C ILE A 46 2.79 -6.85 13.93
N ILE A 47 2.71 -7.89 13.11
CA ILE A 47 1.45 -8.37 12.51
C ILE A 47 0.48 -8.78 13.62
N ASP A 48 0.91 -9.65 14.53
CA ASP A 48 0.07 -10.15 15.63
C ASP A 48 -0.50 -9.00 16.48
N ALA A 49 0.30 -7.97 16.73
CA ALA A 49 -0.07 -6.83 17.54
C ALA A 49 -0.98 -5.82 16.82
N THR A 50 -0.81 -5.63 15.50
CA THR A 50 -1.50 -4.57 14.75
C THR A 50 -2.69 -5.06 13.94
N ALA A 51 -2.87 -6.36 13.73
CA ALA A 51 -3.92 -6.94 12.90
C ALA A 51 -5.36 -6.53 13.28
N PRO A 52 -5.71 -6.28 14.55
CA PRO A 52 -7.04 -5.78 14.89
C PRO A 52 -7.33 -4.37 14.35
N TYR A 53 -6.31 -3.57 14.05
CA TYR A 53 -6.41 -2.13 13.78
C TYR A 53 -6.19 -1.77 12.31
N CYS A 54 -5.74 -2.69 11.47
CA CYS A 54 -5.46 -2.44 10.05
C CYS A 54 -6.20 -3.43 9.13
N VAL A 55 -6.34 -3.06 7.87
CA VAL A 55 -6.96 -3.90 6.83
C VAL A 55 -5.94 -4.45 5.84
N ALA A 56 -4.73 -3.91 5.83
CA ALA A 56 -3.71 -4.29 4.86
C ALA A 56 -2.31 -4.30 5.47
N TYR A 57 -1.44 -5.12 4.89
CA TYR A 57 0.00 -5.11 5.13
C TYR A 57 0.77 -4.91 3.83
N LYS A 58 1.81 -4.10 3.90
CA LYS A 58 2.61 -3.75 2.73
C LYS A 58 4.11 -3.89 3.00
N PRO A 59 4.69 -5.09 2.86
CA PRO A 59 6.14 -5.24 2.82
C PRO A 59 6.73 -4.55 1.59
N ASN A 60 7.76 -3.73 1.80
CA ASN A 60 8.52 -3.08 0.74
C ASN A 60 9.73 -3.94 0.40
N LEU A 61 9.76 -4.47 -0.82
CA LEU A 61 10.76 -5.45 -1.25
C LEU A 61 12.20 -4.95 -1.14
N ALA A 62 12.44 -3.65 -1.31
CA ALA A 62 13.78 -3.09 -1.18
C ALA A 62 14.43 -3.43 0.17
N PHE A 63 13.64 -3.51 1.25
CA PHE A 63 14.12 -3.87 2.59
C PHE A 63 14.41 -5.37 2.77
N TYR A 64 13.91 -6.21 1.88
CA TYR A 64 14.17 -7.64 1.87
C TYR A 64 15.26 -8.00 0.85
N GLU A 65 15.17 -7.48 -0.36
CA GLU A 65 16.16 -7.67 -1.42
C GLU A 65 17.56 -7.20 -0.98
N ALA A 66 17.66 -6.14 -0.18
CA ALA A 66 18.91 -5.64 0.38
C ALA A 66 19.67 -6.67 1.25
N PHE A 67 18.98 -7.69 1.74
CA PHE A 67 19.59 -8.79 2.53
C PHE A 67 19.78 -10.07 1.70
N GLY A 68 19.61 -10.00 0.37
CA GLY A 68 19.78 -11.12 -0.55
C GLY A 68 18.83 -12.28 -0.26
N VAL A 69 19.33 -13.50 -0.38
CA VAL A 69 18.51 -14.72 -0.18
C VAL A 69 17.86 -14.77 1.19
N LYS A 70 18.57 -14.38 2.25
CA LYS A 70 18.01 -14.37 3.62
C LYS A 70 16.82 -13.41 3.75
N GLY A 71 16.92 -12.24 3.15
CA GLY A 71 15.83 -11.28 3.14
C GLY A 71 14.61 -11.81 2.36
N MET A 72 14.84 -12.45 1.21
CA MET A 72 13.75 -13.03 0.42
C MET A 72 13.08 -14.21 1.12
N ILE A 73 13.82 -15.02 1.85
CA ILE A 73 13.24 -16.09 2.72
C ILE A 73 12.37 -15.44 3.82
N ALA A 74 12.83 -14.34 4.43
CA ALA A 74 12.03 -13.65 5.44
C ALA A 74 10.76 -13.02 4.84
N PHE A 75 10.83 -12.50 3.62
CA PHE A 75 9.66 -12.03 2.86
C PHE A 75 8.66 -13.15 2.65
N GLU A 76 9.09 -14.28 2.08
CA GLU A 76 8.25 -15.46 1.85
C GLU A 76 7.59 -15.97 3.14
N LYS A 77 8.36 -16.10 4.23
CA LYS A 77 7.82 -16.48 5.55
C LYS A 77 6.77 -15.50 6.04
N THR A 78 6.99 -14.20 5.83
CA THR A 78 6.04 -13.13 6.25
C THR A 78 4.73 -13.22 5.46
N ILE A 79 4.80 -13.41 4.13
CA ILE A 79 3.60 -13.57 3.30
C ILE A 79 2.84 -14.85 3.66
N ASN A 80 3.54 -15.97 3.80
CA ASN A 80 2.93 -17.24 4.20
C ASN A 80 2.27 -17.15 5.58
N TYR A 81 2.86 -16.39 6.50
CA TYR A 81 2.26 -16.14 7.81
C TYR A 81 0.96 -15.34 7.70
N LEU A 82 0.95 -14.28 6.91
CA LEU A 82 -0.25 -13.48 6.65
C LEU A 82 -1.35 -14.32 6.00
N ASN A 83 -1.05 -15.04 4.93
CA ASN A 83 -2.01 -15.88 4.22
C ASN A 83 -2.63 -16.95 5.13
N LYS A 84 -1.83 -17.54 6.02
CA LYS A 84 -2.27 -18.62 6.89
C LYS A 84 -3.09 -18.16 8.10
N TYR A 85 -2.66 -17.08 8.77
CA TYR A 85 -3.21 -16.67 10.06
C TYR A 85 -4.08 -15.40 9.98
N TYR A 86 -3.94 -14.63 8.90
CA TYR A 86 -4.64 -13.36 8.68
C TYR A 86 -5.24 -13.24 7.28
N PRO A 87 -6.01 -14.25 6.81
CA PRO A 87 -6.51 -14.32 5.42
C PRO A 87 -7.48 -13.17 5.05
N ASN A 88 -7.96 -12.43 6.05
CA ASN A 88 -8.85 -11.29 5.87
C ASN A 88 -8.08 -9.94 5.82
N HIS A 89 -6.75 -9.96 5.65
CA HIS A 89 -5.95 -8.76 5.41
C HIS A 89 -5.48 -8.71 3.97
N PHE A 90 -5.55 -7.52 3.40
CA PHE A 90 -5.08 -7.26 2.03
C PHE A 90 -3.55 -7.18 2.00
N ILE A 91 -2.90 -8.00 1.21
CA ILE A 91 -1.44 -8.12 1.16
C ILE A 91 -0.90 -7.43 -0.08
N ILE A 92 -0.09 -6.39 0.11
CA ILE A 92 0.50 -5.59 -0.97
C ILE A 92 2.00 -5.84 -1.04
N ALA A 93 2.50 -6.40 -2.14
CA ALA A 93 3.92 -6.38 -2.42
C ALA A 93 4.33 -5.02 -3.02
N ASP A 94 5.05 -4.21 -2.24
CA ASP A 94 5.55 -2.92 -2.72
C ASP A 94 6.90 -3.11 -3.43
N ALA A 95 6.83 -3.60 -4.68
CA ALA A 95 7.99 -4.00 -5.48
C ALA A 95 8.30 -3.06 -6.65
N LYS A 96 7.32 -2.24 -7.04
CA LYS A 96 7.43 -1.28 -8.16
C LYS A 96 8.00 -1.93 -9.42
N ARG A 97 7.44 -3.11 -9.77
CA ARG A 97 7.84 -3.85 -10.97
C ARG A 97 7.32 -3.17 -12.23
N GLY A 98 7.95 -3.46 -13.34
CA GLY A 98 7.58 -2.98 -14.66
C GLY A 98 8.61 -3.47 -15.66
N ASP A 99 8.14 -4.19 -16.68
CA ASP A 99 8.92 -4.68 -17.81
C ASP A 99 7.92 -4.99 -18.93
N ILE A 100 8.38 -5.43 -20.08
CA ILE A 100 7.52 -5.71 -21.22
C ILE A 100 7.30 -7.21 -21.44
N GLY A 101 6.13 -7.54 -22.02
CA GLY A 101 5.83 -8.86 -22.56
C GLY A 101 6.05 -10.01 -21.57
N ASN A 102 6.87 -10.98 -21.96
CA ASN A 102 7.11 -12.19 -21.17
C ASN A 102 7.79 -11.91 -19.82
N THR A 103 8.67 -10.92 -19.74
CA THR A 103 9.36 -10.57 -18.49
C THR A 103 8.36 -10.07 -17.44
N SER A 104 7.43 -9.21 -17.83
CA SER A 104 6.34 -8.78 -16.92
C SER A 104 5.47 -9.95 -16.46
N LYS A 105 5.18 -10.93 -17.34
CA LYS A 105 4.45 -12.15 -16.96
C LYS A 105 5.20 -12.96 -15.90
N MET A 106 6.54 -13.03 -15.98
CA MET A 106 7.34 -13.73 -14.97
C MET A 106 7.28 -13.02 -13.61
N TYR A 107 7.30 -11.68 -13.59
CA TYR A 107 7.07 -10.92 -12.35
C TYR A 107 5.66 -11.12 -11.80
N ALA A 108 4.63 -11.08 -12.66
CA ALA A 108 3.25 -11.31 -12.24
C ALA A 108 3.09 -12.71 -11.60
N ARG A 109 3.62 -13.74 -12.24
CA ARG A 109 3.66 -15.09 -11.72
C ARG A 109 4.32 -15.17 -10.34
N THR A 110 5.49 -14.54 -10.17
CA THR A 110 6.23 -14.53 -8.90
C THR A 110 5.35 -14.01 -7.75
N PHE A 111 4.66 -12.89 -7.96
CA PHE A 111 3.91 -12.27 -6.87
C PHE A 111 2.51 -12.86 -6.68
N PHE A 112 1.84 -13.23 -7.75
CA PHE A 112 0.45 -13.68 -7.69
C PHE A 112 0.29 -15.19 -7.57
N GLU A 113 1.24 -15.99 -8.09
CA GLU A 113 1.17 -17.46 -8.01
C GLU A 113 2.11 -18.01 -6.93
N GLU A 114 3.39 -17.60 -6.89
CA GLU A 114 4.38 -18.18 -5.98
C GLU A 114 4.24 -17.61 -4.55
N TYR A 115 4.12 -16.28 -4.40
CA TYR A 115 3.94 -15.62 -3.10
C TYR A 115 2.47 -15.46 -2.69
N ASP A 116 1.54 -15.50 -3.63
CA ASP A 116 0.10 -15.34 -3.40
C ASP A 116 -0.27 -14.04 -2.66
N VAL A 117 0.31 -12.90 -3.09
CA VAL A 117 -0.11 -11.58 -2.59
C VAL A 117 -1.39 -11.12 -3.31
N ASP A 118 -2.16 -10.22 -2.68
CA ASP A 118 -3.37 -9.65 -3.30
C ASP A 118 -3.05 -8.55 -4.32
N ALA A 119 -1.99 -7.77 -4.07
CA ALA A 119 -1.67 -6.62 -4.91
C ALA A 119 -0.16 -6.42 -5.10
N LEU A 120 0.18 -5.82 -6.23
CA LEU A 120 1.55 -5.46 -6.59
C LEU A 120 1.63 -4.01 -7.05
N THR A 121 2.60 -3.24 -6.56
CA THR A 121 2.90 -1.92 -7.11
C THR A 121 3.66 -2.05 -8.42
N VAL A 122 3.20 -1.31 -9.44
CA VAL A 122 3.73 -1.35 -10.82
C VAL A 122 4.03 0.05 -11.32
N ALA A 123 5.13 0.19 -12.07
CA ALA A 123 5.53 1.45 -12.69
C ALA A 123 4.99 1.54 -14.13
N PRO A 124 4.31 2.64 -14.51
CA PRO A 124 3.65 2.77 -15.81
C PRO A 124 4.53 3.29 -16.95
N TYR A 125 5.77 3.66 -16.69
CA TYR A 125 6.59 4.45 -17.62
C TYR A 125 6.77 3.81 -19.00
N MET A 126 6.81 2.47 -19.07
CA MET A 126 6.92 1.74 -20.34
C MET A 126 5.56 1.49 -21.06
N GLY A 127 4.45 2.01 -20.53
CA GLY A 127 3.14 1.95 -21.17
C GLY A 127 2.33 0.69 -20.89
N GLU A 128 1.34 0.41 -21.74
CA GLU A 128 0.33 -0.63 -21.56
C GLU A 128 0.93 -2.03 -21.39
N ASP A 129 1.85 -2.42 -22.24
CA ASP A 129 2.49 -3.75 -22.24
C ASP A 129 3.31 -4.02 -20.97
N SER A 130 3.63 -3.00 -20.20
CA SER A 130 4.29 -3.16 -18.88
C SER A 130 3.32 -3.35 -17.73
N VAL A 131 2.03 -3.09 -17.93
CA VAL A 131 0.99 -3.13 -16.91
C VAL A 131 0.00 -4.27 -17.11
N THR A 132 -0.48 -4.46 -18.34
CA THR A 132 -1.53 -5.45 -18.65
C THR A 132 -1.17 -6.90 -18.28
N PRO A 133 0.11 -7.35 -18.33
CA PRO A 133 0.45 -8.69 -17.88
C PRO A 133 0.11 -9.01 -16.41
N PHE A 134 -0.02 -7.97 -15.58
CA PHE A 134 -0.40 -8.11 -14.17
C PHE A 134 -1.91 -8.10 -13.94
N LEU A 135 -2.72 -7.72 -14.94
CA LEU A 135 -4.18 -7.61 -14.82
C LEU A 135 -4.93 -8.90 -15.15
N GLY A 136 -4.22 -9.93 -15.61
CA GLY A 136 -4.80 -11.22 -16.03
C GLY A 136 -5.09 -12.22 -14.90
N TYR A 137 -5.08 -11.78 -13.63
CA TYR A 137 -5.23 -12.64 -12.46
C TYR A 137 -6.49 -12.29 -11.68
N ASP A 138 -7.41 -13.23 -11.57
CA ASP A 138 -8.68 -13.03 -10.84
C ASP A 138 -8.43 -12.73 -9.35
N GLY A 139 -9.09 -11.71 -8.83
CA GLY A 139 -8.98 -11.29 -7.44
C GLY A 139 -7.65 -10.66 -7.06
N LYS A 140 -6.78 -10.37 -8.02
CA LYS A 140 -5.49 -9.69 -7.83
C LYS A 140 -5.54 -8.26 -8.36
N TRP A 141 -4.66 -7.40 -7.82
CA TRP A 141 -4.69 -5.98 -8.09
C TRP A 141 -3.33 -5.44 -8.54
N VAL A 142 -3.39 -4.54 -9.50
CA VAL A 142 -2.28 -3.65 -9.83
C VAL A 142 -2.45 -2.35 -9.06
N ILE A 143 -1.41 -1.92 -8.34
CA ILE A 143 -1.34 -0.59 -7.74
C ILE A 143 -0.36 0.24 -8.55
N LEU A 144 -0.88 1.05 -9.46
CA LEU A 144 -0.10 1.81 -10.43
C LEU A 144 0.46 3.10 -9.83
N LEU A 145 1.74 3.38 -10.03
CA LEU A 145 2.33 4.66 -9.62
C LEU A 145 1.72 5.80 -10.45
N ALA A 146 1.12 6.76 -9.76
CA ALA A 146 0.52 7.94 -10.40
C ALA A 146 1.21 9.24 -9.94
N LEU A 147 0.93 9.70 -8.71
CA LEU A 147 1.52 10.91 -8.17
C LEU A 147 2.22 10.63 -6.84
N THR A 148 3.53 10.75 -6.82
CA THR A 148 4.35 10.44 -5.65
C THR A 148 4.68 11.69 -4.82
N SER A 149 5.06 11.52 -3.54
CA SER A 149 5.29 12.63 -2.60
C SER A 149 6.69 13.23 -2.64
N ASN A 150 7.63 12.58 -3.33
CA ASN A 150 9.03 13.02 -3.41
C ASN A 150 9.20 14.24 -4.34
N LYS A 151 10.20 15.08 -4.06
CA LYS A 151 10.49 16.28 -4.85
C LYS A 151 10.71 15.99 -6.35
N GLY A 152 11.31 14.85 -6.69
CA GLY A 152 11.55 14.42 -8.07
C GLY A 152 10.27 14.11 -8.87
N SER A 153 9.08 14.07 -8.24
CA SER A 153 7.82 13.98 -8.98
C SER A 153 7.63 15.15 -9.94
N ASN A 154 8.22 16.32 -9.65
CA ASN A 154 8.18 17.49 -10.52
C ASN A 154 8.92 17.29 -11.85
N ASP A 155 9.87 16.37 -11.94
CA ASP A 155 10.66 16.16 -13.15
C ASP A 155 9.83 15.60 -14.30
N PHE A 156 8.81 14.78 -13.98
CA PHE A 156 7.96 14.12 -14.97
C PHE A 156 6.46 14.22 -14.65
N GLN A 157 6.05 13.85 -13.44
CA GLN A 157 4.64 13.61 -13.12
C GLN A 157 3.76 14.86 -13.25
N LEU A 158 4.34 16.05 -13.00
CA LEU A 158 3.65 17.34 -13.09
C LEU A 158 3.87 18.08 -14.43
N THR A 159 4.64 17.52 -15.35
CA THR A 159 4.77 18.10 -16.70
C THR A 159 3.44 18.01 -17.42
N THR A 160 3.13 19.03 -18.22
CA THR A 160 1.88 19.13 -18.99
C THR A 160 2.13 18.92 -20.48
N ASP A 161 1.16 18.32 -21.14
CA ASP A 161 1.15 18.26 -22.61
C ASP A 161 0.58 19.55 -23.23
N THR A 162 0.40 19.57 -24.55
CA THR A 162 -0.11 20.74 -25.30
C THR A 162 -1.56 21.10 -24.97
N GLU A 163 -2.31 20.18 -24.38
CA GLU A 163 -3.70 20.37 -23.94
C GLU A 163 -3.77 20.79 -22.47
N GLY A 164 -2.63 20.87 -21.78
CA GLY A 164 -2.52 21.24 -20.38
C GLY A 164 -2.77 20.08 -19.40
N GLU A 165 -2.92 18.82 -19.88
CA GLU A 165 -3.07 17.65 -19.04
C GLU A 165 -1.71 17.26 -18.43
N ARG A 166 -1.66 17.07 -17.10
CA ARG A 166 -0.45 16.63 -16.40
C ARG A 166 -0.18 15.15 -16.65
N LEU A 167 1.10 14.75 -16.68
CA LEU A 167 1.48 13.37 -16.98
C LEU A 167 0.79 12.36 -16.04
N PHE A 168 0.71 12.64 -14.73
CA PHE A 168 0.06 11.69 -13.82
C PHE A 168 -1.45 11.52 -14.11
N GLU A 169 -2.15 12.56 -14.53
CA GLU A 169 -3.57 12.50 -14.93
C GLU A 169 -3.74 11.66 -16.20
N LYS A 170 -2.84 11.86 -17.17
CA LYS A 170 -2.79 11.07 -18.39
C LYS A 170 -2.52 9.59 -18.11
N VAL A 171 -1.62 9.28 -17.16
CA VAL A 171 -1.35 7.90 -16.71
C VAL A 171 -2.63 7.28 -16.13
N ILE A 172 -3.30 7.96 -15.21
CA ILE A 172 -4.55 7.48 -14.60
C ILE A 172 -5.62 7.25 -15.67
N ARG A 173 -5.88 8.26 -16.51
CA ARG A 173 -6.92 8.19 -17.54
C ARG A 173 -6.64 7.07 -18.58
N LYS A 174 -5.37 6.94 -18.98
CA LYS A 174 -4.96 5.90 -19.96
C LYS A 174 -5.11 4.49 -19.35
N SER A 175 -4.66 4.29 -18.13
CA SER A 175 -4.66 2.99 -17.47
C SER A 175 -6.07 2.46 -17.18
N GLN A 176 -7.07 3.31 -17.05
CA GLN A 176 -8.48 2.89 -16.93
C GLN A 176 -9.02 2.23 -18.20
N GLN A 177 -8.31 2.33 -19.33
CA GLN A 177 -8.60 1.57 -20.54
C GLN A 177 -8.02 0.14 -20.50
N TRP A 178 -7.07 -0.12 -19.59
CA TRP A 178 -6.38 -1.40 -19.44
C TRP A 178 -6.96 -2.25 -18.32
N GLY A 179 -7.36 -1.60 -17.23
CA GLY A 179 -7.98 -2.22 -16.05
C GLY A 179 -9.22 -1.44 -15.61
N ASN A 180 -9.79 -1.85 -14.48
CA ASN A 180 -11.00 -1.25 -13.93
C ASN A 180 -10.87 -1.06 -12.40
N ILE A 181 -11.96 -0.59 -11.78
CA ILE A 181 -11.99 -0.30 -10.32
C ILE A 181 -11.87 -1.55 -9.44
N ASP A 182 -11.99 -2.75 -9.99
CA ASP A 182 -11.94 -4.03 -9.26
C ASP A 182 -10.55 -4.68 -9.30
N ASN A 183 -9.65 -4.19 -10.19
CA ASN A 183 -8.30 -4.74 -10.35
C ASN A 183 -7.19 -3.69 -10.46
N MET A 184 -7.52 -2.39 -10.36
CA MET A 184 -6.52 -1.33 -10.44
C MET A 184 -6.75 -0.26 -9.38
N MET A 185 -5.68 0.05 -8.66
CA MET A 185 -5.54 1.16 -7.70
C MET A 185 -4.41 2.08 -8.13
N TYR A 186 -4.29 3.24 -7.47
CA TYR A 186 -3.23 4.20 -7.77
C TYR A 186 -2.45 4.59 -6.51
N VAL A 187 -1.13 4.73 -6.63
CA VAL A 187 -0.31 5.34 -5.57
C VAL A 187 -0.41 6.85 -5.68
N VAL A 188 -0.83 7.49 -4.58
CA VAL A 188 -0.91 8.94 -4.45
C VAL A 188 -0.32 9.38 -3.12
N GLY A 189 0.74 10.19 -3.14
CA GLY A 189 1.40 10.63 -1.91
C GLY A 189 0.54 11.55 -1.04
N ALA A 190 0.55 11.33 0.27
CA ALA A 190 -0.27 12.07 1.25
C ALA A 190 0.04 13.58 1.31
N THR A 191 1.22 14.01 0.86
CA THR A 191 1.63 15.43 0.84
C THR A 191 1.02 16.24 -0.30
N GLN A 192 0.25 15.59 -1.18
CA GLN A 192 -0.33 16.22 -2.36
C GLN A 192 -1.65 16.99 -2.09
N GLY A 193 -2.17 16.97 -0.84
CA GLY A 193 -3.26 17.82 -0.38
C GLY A 193 -4.43 17.95 -1.37
N LYS A 194 -4.68 19.17 -1.85
CA LYS A 194 -5.78 19.45 -2.79
C LYS A 194 -5.69 18.74 -4.13
N MET A 195 -4.53 18.19 -4.52
CA MET A 195 -4.42 17.43 -5.77
C MET A 195 -5.24 16.13 -5.76
N PHE A 196 -5.66 15.67 -4.59
CA PHE A 196 -6.65 14.60 -4.49
C PHE A 196 -7.98 14.95 -5.18
N GLU A 197 -8.39 16.22 -5.18
CA GLU A 197 -9.59 16.67 -5.92
C GLU A 197 -9.43 16.46 -7.43
N ASP A 198 -8.25 16.77 -7.97
CA ASP A 198 -7.96 16.55 -9.39
C ASP A 198 -7.88 15.06 -9.72
N ILE A 199 -7.28 14.27 -8.85
CA ILE A 199 -7.23 12.82 -9.01
C ILE A 199 -8.65 12.23 -9.00
N ARG A 200 -9.53 12.71 -8.11
CA ARG A 200 -10.93 12.24 -8.07
C ARG A 200 -11.75 12.61 -9.30
N LYS A 201 -11.39 13.69 -10.02
CA LYS A 201 -12.02 14.01 -11.32
C LYS A 201 -11.71 12.94 -12.37
N VAL A 202 -10.50 12.38 -12.36
CA VAL A 202 -10.07 11.36 -13.35
C VAL A 202 -10.24 9.92 -12.85
N ALA A 203 -10.27 9.69 -11.54
CA ALA A 203 -10.45 8.37 -10.90
C ALA A 203 -11.46 8.44 -9.74
N PRO A 204 -12.76 8.70 -10.02
CA PRO A 204 -13.74 9.02 -8.98
C PRO A 204 -14.01 7.87 -8.00
N GLU A 205 -13.87 6.62 -8.44
CA GLU A 205 -14.21 5.43 -7.64
C GLU A 205 -13.03 4.50 -7.34
N SER A 206 -11.85 4.76 -7.91
CA SER A 206 -10.67 3.92 -7.73
C SER A 206 -10.14 4.00 -6.29
N PHE A 207 -9.67 2.89 -5.75
CA PHE A 207 -8.89 2.92 -4.51
C PHE A 207 -7.54 3.62 -4.74
N LEU A 208 -7.11 4.37 -3.72
CA LEU A 208 -5.81 5.05 -3.69
C LEU A 208 -4.98 4.48 -2.54
N LEU A 209 -3.78 4.01 -2.84
CA LEU A 209 -2.77 3.72 -1.82
C LEU A 209 -2.03 5.03 -1.52
N VAL A 210 -2.12 5.48 -0.27
CA VAL A 210 -1.66 6.80 0.16
C VAL A 210 -0.52 6.67 1.17
N PRO A 211 0.74 6.64 0.71
CA PRO A 211 1.90 6.66 1.61
C PRO A 211 2.19 8.08 2.10
N GLY A 212 2.80 8.19 3.31
CA GLY A 212 3.38 9.43 3.81
C GLY A 212 2.53 10.21 4.82
N VAL A 213 1.40 9.66 5.29
CA VAL A 213 0.63 10.27 6.39
C VAL A 213 1.47 10.22 7.67
N GLY A 214 1.50 11.32 8.40
CA GLY A 214 2.27 11.52 9.62
C GLY A 214 3.78 11.65 9.37
N ALA A 215 4.47 10.56 9.11
CA ALA A 215 5.94 10.50 9.04
C ALA A 215 6.59 11.36 7.92
N GLN A 216 5.83 11.72 6.89
CA GLN A 216 6.27 12.62 5.80
C GLN A 216 5.53 13.95 5.78
N GLY A 217 4.77 14.27 6.84
CA GLY A 217 4.02 15.52 6.97
C GLY A 217 2.66 15.55 6.30
N GLY A 218 2.17 14.43 5.73
CA GLY A 218 0.83 14.33 5.19
C GLY A 218 -0.24 14.31 6.29
N SER A 219 -1.32 15.08 6.12
CA SER A 219 -2.46 15.13 7.03
C SER A 219 -3.49 14.06 6.65
N LEU A 220 -3.86 13.21 7.63
CA LEU A 220 -4.95 12.25 7.43
C LEU A 220 -6.27 12.95 7.12
N GLU A 221 -6.58 14.05 7.82
CA GLU A 221 -7.80 14.82 7.61
C GLU A 221 -7.90 15.39 6.19
N GLU A 222 -6.81 15.97 5.65
CA GLU A 222 -6.78 16.47 4.27
C GLU A 222 -6.95 15.34 3.24
N VAL A 223 -6.26 14.21 3.45
CA VAL A 223 -6.38 13.03 2.60
C VAL A 223 -7.82 12.53 2.58
N CYS A 224 -8.48 12.47 3.74
CA CYS A 224 -9.88 12.07 3.84
C CYS A 224 -10.80 13.09 3.18
N ARG A 225 -10.63 14.37 3.50
CA ARG A 225 -11.47 15.46 3.00
C ARG A 225 -11.54 15.51 1.47
N TYR A 226 -10.41 15.31 0.80
CA TYR A 226 -10.31 15.45 -0.65
C TYR A 226 -10.27 14.12 -1.41
N GLY A 227 -9.90 13.04 -0.71
CA GLY A 227 -9.66 11.74 -1.34
C GLY A 227 -10.69 10.65 -1.05
N MET A 228 -11.54 10.78 -0.02
CA MET A 228 -12.53 9.76 0.29
C MET A 228 -13.67 9.68 -0.73
N THR A 229 -14.20 8.48 -0.92
CA THR A 229 -15.39 8.18 -1.71
C THR A 229 -16.48 7.56 -0.83
N LYS A 230 -17.67 7.32 -1.37
CA LYS A 230 -18.75 6.58 -0.67
C LYS A 230 -18.30 5.21 -0.14
N ASP A 231 -17.34 4.56 -0.81
CA ASP A 231 -16.78 3.25 -0.45
C ASP A 231 -15.45 3.38 0.30
N CYS A 232 -15.18 4.51 0.96
CA CYS A 232 -13.88 4.91 1.48
C CYS A 232 -12.87 5.25 0.36
N GLY A 233 -12.53 4.32 -0.53
CA GLY A 233 -11.63 4.52 -1.67
C GLY A 233 -10.18 4.83 -1.32
N LEU A 234 -9.75 4.61 -0.06
CA LEU A 234 -8.41 4.89 0.45
C LEU A 234 -7.82 3.67 1.16
N LEU A 235 -6.52 3.46 0.98
CA LEU A 235 -5.65 2.68 1.85
C LEU A 235 -4.49 3.58 2.28
N VAL A 236 -4.49 4.03 3.53
CA VAL A 236 -3.46 4.92 4.07
C VAL A 236 -2.33 4.09 4.64
N ASN A 237 -1.12 4.22 4.06
CA ASN A 237 0.04 3.47 4.52
C ASN A 237 0.83 4.25 5.58
N SER A 238 1.01 3.63 6.74
CA SER A 238 1.93 4.05 7.78
C SER A 238 2.93 2.93 8.09
N SER A 239 4.22 3.22 8.06
CA SER A 239 5.30 2.27 8.35
C SER A 239 6.05 2.69 9.60
N ARG A 240 7.03 3.59 9.46
CA ARG A 240 7.98 3.98 10.53
C ARG A 240 7.31 4.46 11.82
N GLY A 241 6.21 5.19 11.73
CA GLY A 241 5.45 5.69 12.88
C GLY A 241 4.76 4.59 13.71
N ILE A 242 4.64 3.40 13.15
CA ILE A 242 4.07 2.22 13.81
C ILE A 242 5.18 1.26 14.19
N ILE A 243 5.91 0.70 13.22
CA ILE A 243 6.81 -0.43 13.46
C ILE A 243 8.10 -0.06 14.21
N TYR A 244 8.46 1.23 14.25
CA TYR A 244 9.63 1.75 14.97
C TYR A 244 9.25 2.76 16.05
N ALA A 245 8.04 2.66 16.59
CA ALA A 245 7.57 3.55 17.66
C ALA A 245 8.25 3.28 19.02
N SER A 246 8.81 2.09 19.21
CA SER A 246 9.72 1.71 20.30
C SER A 246 10.84 0.81 19.77
N ASP A 247 12.01 0.88 20.38
CA ASP A 247 13.17 0.00 20.18
C ASP A 247 13.39 -0.96 21.37
N GLY A 248 12.49 -0.92 22.34
CA GLY A 248 12.49 -1.77 23.54
C GLY A 248 11.87 -3.14 23.33
N VAL A 249 11.73 -3.89 24.42
CA VAL A 249 11.05 -5.20 24.44
C VAL A 249 9.56 -5.09 24.21
N ASP A 250 8.99 -3.91 24.43
CA ASP A 250 7.58 -3.53 24.27
C ASP A 250 7.21 -3.06 22.85
N TYR A 251 8.13 -3.18 21.89
CA TYR A 251 7.98 -2.62 20.54
C TYR A 251 6.65 -3.03 19.85
N ALA A 252 6.21 -4.26 20.05
CA ALA A 252 4.97 -4.76 19.44
C ALA A 252 3.73 -4.14 20.11
N GLU A 253 3.75 -3.98 21.43
CA GLU A 253 2.67 -3.33 22.20
C GLU A 253 2.55 -1.85 21.82
N VAL A 254 3.68 -1.15 21.72
CA VAL A 254 3.71 0.25 21.29
C VAL A 254 3.25 0.40 19.84
N ALA A 255 3.64 -0.53 18.95
CA ALA A 255 3.13 -0.56 17.58
C ALA A 255 1.61 -0.75 17.52
N ALA A 256 1.06 -1.65 18.35
CA ALA A 256 -0.39 -1.83 18.48
C ALA A 256 -1.09 -0.53 18.91
N GLN A 257 -0.53 0.17 19.93
CA GLN A 257 -1.08 1.43 20.38
C GLN A 257 -1.07 2.49 19.27
N LYS A 258 0.00 2.60 18.49
CA LYS A 258 0.09 3.54 17.35
C LYS A 258 -0.86 3.19 16.21
N ALA A 259 -1.04 1.92 15.92
CA ALA A 259 -2.01 1.47 14.93
C ALA A 259 -3.44 1.76 15.39
N LYS A 260 -3.75 1.57 16.67
CA LYS A 260 -5.04 1.88 17.29
C LYS A 260 -5.35 3.38 17.23
N GLU A 261 -4.40 4.24 17.57
CA GLU A 261 -4.55 5.70 17.49
C GLU A 261 -4.95 6.16 16.07
N LEU A 262 -4.32 5.59 15.05
CA LEU A 262 -4.68 5.87 13.65
C LEU A 262 -6.05 5.27 13.28
N GLN A 263 -6.35 4.07 13.72
CA GLN A 263 -7.64 3.43 13.48
C GLN A 263 -8.80 4.25 14.09
N GLU A 264 -8.64 4.79 15.30
CA GLU A 264 -9.66 5.64 15.95
C GLU A 264 -9.90 6.94 15.16
N GLN A 265 -8.84 7.56 14.63
CA GLN A 265 -8.96 8.71 13.73
C GLN A 265 -9.70 8.33 12.43
N MET A 266 -9.32 7.19 11.81
CA MET A 266 -9.96 6.68 10.60
C MET A 266 -11.44 6.33 10.83
N ALA A 267 -11.78 5.76 11.98
CA ALA A 267 -13.17 5.46 12.34
C ALA A 267 -14.02 6.74 12.41
N SER A 268 -13.45 7.84 12.94
CA SER A 268 -14.11 9.14 12.95
C SER A 268 -14.35 9.69 11.54
N GLU A 269 -13.37 9.54 10.63
CA GLU A 269 -13.53 9.98 9.24
C GLU A 269 -14.56 9.13 8.48
N LEU A 270 -14.53 7.81 8.66
CA LEU A 270 -15.52 6.90 8.06
C LEU A 270 -16.95 7.20 8.52
N ALA A 271 -17.14 7.58 9.79
CA ALA A 271 -18.46 7.96 10.30
C ALA A 271 -19.05 9.17 9.57
N LYS A 272 -18.20 10.12 9.12
CA LYS A 272 -18.67 11.32 8.38
C LYS A 272 -19.30 10.94 7.02
N ILE A 273 -18.80 9.89 6.35
CA ILE A 273 -19.34 9.44 5.07
C ILE A 273 -20.70 8.78 5.25
N CYS A 274 -20.87 7.95 6.29
CA CYS A 274 -22.12 7.25 6.57
C CYS A 274 -23.27 8.19 6.92
N TYR A 275 -23.02 9.47 7.27
CA TYR A 275 -24.04 10.47 7.53
C TYR A 275 -24.46 11.27 6.28
N ILE A 276 -23.75 11.12 5.16
CA ILE A 276 -24.01 11.84 3.90
C ILE A 276 -24.73 10.95 2.88
N SER A 277 -24.80 9.66 3.11
CA SER A 277 -25.53 8.66 2.32
C SER A 277 -26.86 8.29 2.97
#